data_e8dcb4f098eaa41c1d2f92d037b2ea22
#
_entry.id   e8dcb4f098eaa41c1d2f92d037b2ea22
#
_cell.length_a   1.000
_cell.length_b   1.000
_cell.length_c   1.000
_cell.angle_alpha   90.00
_cell.angle_beta   90.00
_cell.angle_gamma   90.00
#
_symmetry.space_group_name_H-M   'P 1'
#
loop_
_entity.id
_entity.type
_entity.pdbx_description
1 polymer ?
#
loop_
_entity_poly.entity_id
_entity_poly.type
_entity_poly.pdbx_seq_one_letter_code
_entity_poly.pdbx_strand_id
1 'polypeptide(L)'
;MTLLKEKVLKGIVLRRTKIGRAADLALPPKTDSFDRNEMGFYEALYTRSCTQFDSYVVAGTLLNNYAHIFDLLTRLRQAVDHPYLVAFSKTAESREGCKNQQNGAMESQCGICHELAEDVVVTSCDHVFCKSCLMECSATLGNVSCPSCSKPLTVDLTTENSRRKVPANLKGGKRSGILGRLQSLADFKTSTKIDALREEIRNMIEHDGSAKGIVFSQFTSFLDLIEFSLQRSGIKCVQLNGKMNMAEKGRAIDTFINDPDCRIFLMSLKAGVALNLTVASQVFLMDPWWNPAVESQAQDRIHRIGQVKLIRSTRFVIKDTVEERILQLQEKKQLVFDGTVGDSPEAMSKLTEADLKFLFQN
;
A
#
# COMPACT_ATOMS: atom_id res chain seq x y z
N MET A 1 7.39 -34.56 13.83
CA MET A 1 7.64 -33.33 13.02
C MET A 1 9.06 -32.80 13.16
N THR A 2 9.68 -32.75 14.31
CA THR A 2 11.07 -32.30 14.55
C THR A 2 12.12 -33.08 13.75
N LEU A 3 11.99 -34.40 13.65
CA LEU A 3 12.96 -35.25 12.93
C LEU A 3 12.98 -35.00 11.41
N LEU A 4 11.82 -34.71 10.83
CA LEU A 4 11.70 -34.33 9.42
C LEU A 4 12.35 -32.96 9.14
N LYS A 5 12.19 -32.02 10.07
CA LYS A 5 12.75 -30.66 9.98
C LYS A 5 14.27 -30.66 10.14
N GLU A 6 14.82 -31.47 11.04
CA GLU A 6 16.25 -31.42 11.36
C GLU A 6 17.12 -32.36 10.52
N LYS A 7 16.63 -33.55 10.14
CA LYS A 7 17.45 -34.53 9.42
C LYS A 7 17.17 -34.61 7.92
N VAL A 8 15.92 -34.40 7.47
CA VAL A 8 15.58 -34.58 6.07
C VAL A 8 15.57 -33.24 5.32
N LEU A 9 14.92 -32.23 5.88
CA LEU A 9 14.82 -30.93 5.19
C LEU A 9 16.13 -30.14 5.16
N LYS A 10 17.02 -30.27 6.15
CA LYS A 10 18.34 -29.66 6.12
C LYS A 10 19.26 -30.20 5.02
N GLY A 11 19.04 -31.48 4.59
CA GLY A 11 19.83 -32.09 3.52
C GLY A 11 19.27 -31.85 2.11
N ILE A 12 17.98 -31.56 1.98
CA ILE A 12 17.30 -31.47 0.68
C ILE A 12 16.91 -30.04 0.33
N VAL A 13 16.60 -29.19 1.32
CA VAL A 13 16.21 -27.80 1.11
C VAL A 13 17.36 -26.89 1.50
N LEU A 14 18.04 -26.36 0.52
CA LEU A 14 19.00 -25.27 0.71
C LEU A 14 18.24 -23.98 1.02
N ARG A 15 17.74 -23.85 2.25
CA ARG A 15 17.16 -22.61 2.75
C ARG A 15 18.28 -21.63 3.02
N ARG A 16 18.66 -20.86 2.03
CA ARG A 16 19.49 -19.67 2.23
C ARG A 16 18.63 -18.60 2.89
N THR A 17 18.73 -18.46 4.21
CA THR A 17 18.19 -17.27 4.88
C THR A 17 19.07 -16.09 4.50
N LYS A 18 18.46 -14.94 4.23
CA LYS A 18 19.14 -13.67 3.88
C LYS A 18 19.90 -13.05 5.07
N ILE A 19 19.98 -13.74 6.22
CA ILE A 19 20.66 -13.34 7.47
C ILE A 19 22.17 -13.29 7.26
N GLY A 20 22.70 -12.42 6.52
CA GLY A 20 24.14 -12.24 6.25
C GLY A 20 24.38 -11.41 5.00
N ARG A 21 23.33 -11.16 4.21
CA ARG A 21 23.38 -10.25 3.06
C ARG A 21 22.39 -9.11 3.15
N ALA A 22 21.69 -8.96 4.27
CA ALA A 22 20.78 -7.84 4.51
C ALA A 22 21.51 -6.49 4.53
N ALA A 23 22.77 -6.48 4.93
CA ALA A 23 23.61 -5.28 4.90
C ALA A 23 23.87 -4.76 3.47
N ASP A 24 23.88 -5.63 2.47
CA ASP A 24 24.11 -5.24 1.07
C ASP A 24 22.84 -4.69 0.40
N LEU A 25 21.68 -4.83 1.04
CA LEU A 25 20.36 -4.50 0.47
C LEU A 25 19.63 -3.38 1.22
N ALA A 26 20.04 -3.05 2.44
CA ALA A 26 19.38 -2.06 3.28
C ALA A 26 20.09 -0.71 3.18
N LEU A 27 19.69 0.10 2.19
CA LEU A 27 19.99 1.51 2.26
C LEU A 27 19.08 2.16 3.31
N PRO A 28 19.59 3.17 4.05
CA PRO A 28 18.75 3.92 4.97
C PRO A 28 17.57 4.53 4.20
N PRO A 29 16.41 4.67 4.84
CA PRO A 29 15.27 5.35 4.23
C PRO A 29 15.67 6.77 3.85
N LYS A 30 15.28 7.24 2.66
CA LYS A 30 15.38 8.65 2.33
C LYS A 30 14.31 9.38 3.12
N THR A 31 14.72 10.22 4.07
CA THR A 31 13.82 10.99 4.92
C THR A 31 13.82 12.42 4.43
N ASP A 32 12.68 12.91 4.00
CA ASP A 32 12.47 14.29 3.57
C ASP A 32 11.53 15.00 4.56
N SER A 33 11.65 16.31 4.69
CA SER A 33 10.73 17.14 5.46
C SER A 33 9.61 17.64 4.55
N PHE A 34 8.39 17.73 5.08
CA PHE A 34 7.26 18.28 4.34
C PHE A 34 7.46 19.74 3.89
N ASP A 35 6.87 20.09 2.74
CA ASP A 35 6.53 21.46 2.43
C ASP A 35 5.57 22.05 3.48
N ARG A 36 5.66 23.36 3.75
CA ARG A 36 4.86 24.01 4.80
C ARG A 36 3.34 23.81 4.64
N ASN A 37 2.86 23.81 3.41
CA ASN A 37 1.43 23.64 3.13
C ASN A 37 0.98 22.20 3.39
N GLU A 38 1.82 21.22 3.04
CA GLU A 38 1.56 19.81 3.29
C GLU A 38 1.59 19.52 4.79
N MET A 39 2.56 20.10 5.52
CA MET A 39 2.66 19.98 6.98
C MET A 39 1.42 20.52 7.69
N GLY A 40 0.98 21.74 7.34
CA GLY A 40 -0.23 22.32 7.95
C GLY A 40 -1.48 21.50 7.69
N PHE A 41 -1.64 20.93 6.50
CA PHE A 41 -2.74 20.02 6.18
C PHE A 41 -2.67 18.73 7.01
N TYR A 42 -1.46 18.13 7.10
CA TYR A 42 -1.25 16.92 7.89
C TYR A 42 -1.50 17.14 9.38
N GLU A 43 -0.96 18.21 9.98
CA GLU A 43 -1.12 18.55 11.39
C GLU A 43 -2.59 18.74 11.78
N ALA A 44 -3.36 19.45 10.95
CA ALA A 44 -4.79 19.62 11.16
C ALA A 44 -5.55 18.29 11.17
N LEU A 45 -5.22 17.40 10.21
CA LEU A 45 -5.80 16.07 10.12
C LEU A 45 -5.36 15.19 11.31
N TYR A 46 -4.08 15.27 11.68
CA TYR A 46 -3.50 14.51 12.79
C TYR A 46 -4.15 14.88 14.12
N THR A 47 -4.23 16.17 14.45
CA THR A 47 -4.86 16.68 15.67
C THR A 47 -6.32 16.20 15.78
N ARG A 48 -7.08 16.29 14.68
CA ARG A 48 -8.45 15.78 14.64
C ARG A 48 -8.52 14.28 14.86
N SER A 49 -7.60 13.53 14.28
CA SER A 49 -7.55 12.06 14.41
C SER A 49 -7.19 11.65 15.82
N CYS A 50 -6.23 12.34 16.46
CA CYS A 50 -5.89 12.11 17.87
C CYS A 50 -7.07 12.38 18.80
N THR A 51 -7.77 13.51 18.65
CA THR A 51 -8.96 13.83 19.47
C THR A 51 -10.02 12.73 19.35
N GLN A 52 -10.23 12.19 18.15
CA GLN A 52 -11.20 11.13 17.92
C GLN A 52 -10.71 9.79 18.51
N PHE A 53 -9.43 9.47 18.39
CA PHE A 53 -8.82 8.30 19.00
C PHE A 53 -8.91 8.35 20.53
N ASP A 54 -8.59 9.49 21.14
CA ASP A 54 -8.66 9.69 22.59
C ASP A 54 -10.08 9.51 23.13
N SER A 55 -11.10 9.91 22.36
CA SER A 55 -12.48 9.66 22.75
C SER A 55 -12.80 8.16 22.90
N TYR A 56 -12.22 7.30 22.07
CA TYR A 56 -12.36 5.84 22.16
C TYR A 56 -11.55 5.24 23.32
N VAL A 57 -10.37 5.83 23.63
CA VAL A 57 -9.55 5.42 24.77
C VAL A 57 -10.29 5.71 26.07
N VAL A 58 -10.82 6.94 26.23
CA VAL A 58 -11.57 7.36 27.43
C VAL A 58 -12.85 6.54 27.62
N ALA A 59 -13.55 6.23 26.52
CA ALA A 59 -14.76 5.41 26.57
C ALA A 59 -14.49 3.92 26.78
N GLY A 60 -13.21 3.46 26.75
CA GLY A 60 -12.88 2.04 26.85
C GLY A 60 -13.36 1.19 25.67
N THR A 61 -13.63 1.82 24.52
CA THR A 61 -14.26 1.19 23.33
C THR A 61 -13.29 0.99 22.16
N LEU A 62 -11.98 1.02 22.41
CA LEU A 62 -10.93 0.91 21.41
C LEU A 62 -11.12 -0.33 20.51
N LEU A 63 -11.32 -1.49 21.12
CA LEU A 63 -11.48 -2.76 20.39
C LEU A 63 -12.77 -2.80 19.58
N ASN A 64 -13.81 -2.07 19.99
CA ASN A 64 -15.08 -2.01 19.26
C ASN A 64 -15.04 -1.02 18.08
N ASN A 65 -14.10 -0.07 18.10
CA ASN A 65 -13.96 0.98 17.06
C ASN A 65 -12.71 0.78 16.20
N TYR A 66 -12.17 -0.42 16.16
CA TYR A 66 -10.91 -0.72 15.50
C TYR A 66 -10.91 -0.35 14.00
N ALA A 67 -11.99 -0.63 13.31
CA ALA A 67 -12.14 -0.27 11.90
C ALA A 67 -12.07 1.24 11.67
N HIS A 68 -12.65 2.01 12.58
CA HIS A 68 -12.58 3.46 12.51
C HIS A 68 -11.18 4.01 12.80
N ILE A 69 -10.46 3.37 13.71
CA ILE A 69 -9.05 3.70 13.99
C ILE A 69 -8.19 3.41 12.76
N PHE A 70 -8.43 2.30 12.06
CA PHE A 70 -7.79 2.00 10.79
C PHE A 70 -8.10 3.03 9.70
N ASP A 71 -9.33 3.52 9.64
CA ASP A 71 -9.70 4.62 8.73
C ASP A 71 -8.89 5.88 9.02
N LEU A 72 -8.77 6.26 10.30
CA LEU A 72 -7.94 7.41 10.70
C LEU A 72 -6.48 7.23 10.27
N LEU A 73 -5.87 6.07 10.55
CA LEU A 73 -4.50 5.77 10.14
C LEU A 73 -4.34 5.80 8.61
N THR A 74 -5.27 5.22 7.88
CA THR A 74 -5.26 5.21 6.42
C THR A 74 -5.27 6.62 5.86
N ARG A 75 -6.13 7.50 6.40
CA ARG A 75 -6.21 8.91 6.00
C ARG A 75 -4.95 9.69 6.33
N LEU A 76 -4.34 9.45 7.50
CA LEU A 76 -3.08 10.07 7.85
C LEU A 76 -1.97 9.68 6.87
N ARG A 77 -1.87 8.40 6.52
CA ARG A 77 -0.90 7.91 5.52
C ARG A 77 -1.17 8.49 4.14
N GLN A 78 -2.43 8.55 3.72
CA GLN A 78 -2.80 9.19 2.46
C GLN A 78 -2.42 10.67 2.43
N ALA A 79 -2.60 11.41 3.54
CA ALA A 79 -2.21 12.81 3.64
C ALA A 79 -0.71 13.01 3.53
N VAL A 80 0.09 12.06 4.06
CA VAL A 80 1.55 12.05 3.93
C VAL A 80 2.00 11.81 2.49
N ASP A 81 1.30 10.94 1.76
CA ASP A 81 1.62 10.66 0.36
C ASP A 81 1.27 11.83 -0.55
N HIS A 82 0.03 12.33 -0.43
CA HIS A 82 -0.45 13.49 -1.16
C HIS A 82 -1.76 14.04 -0.56
N PRO A 83 -1.86 15.35 -0.27
CA PRO A 83 -3.09 15.95 0.25
C PRO A 83 -4.34 15.67 -0.61
N TYR A 84 -4.18 15.54 -1.92
CA TYR A 84 -5.29 15.25 -2.84
C TYR A 84 -5.99 13.93 -2.57
N LEU A 85 -5.28 12.92 -2.02
CA LEU A 85 -5.88 11.62 -1.70
C LEU A 85 -6.98 11.75 -0.65
N VAL A 86 -6.83 12.70 0.27
CA VAL A 86 -7.82 12.98 1.31
C VAL A 86 -8.84 14.01 0.83
N ALA A 87 -8.38 15.12 0.24
CA ALA A 87 -9.24 16.24 -0.18
C ALA A 87 -10.24 15.86 -1.29
N PHE A 88 -9.80 15.04 -2.26
CA PHE A 88 -10.63 14.57 -3.38
C PHE A 88 -11.10 13.13 -3.23
N SER A 89 -11.13 12.59 -1.99
CA SER A 89 -11.77 11.31 -1.73
C SER A 89 -13.28 11.41 -1.92
N LYS A 90 -13.92 10.35 -2.46
CA LYS A 90 -15.41 10.34 -2.62
C LYS A 90 -16.17 10.53 -1.30
N THR A 91 -15.54 10.21 -0.17
CA THR A 91 -16.11 10.43 1.17
C THR A 91 -16.15 11.91 1.57
N ALA A 92 -15.33 12.78 0.98
CA ALA A 92 -15.39 14.22 1.22
C ALA A 92 -16.66 14.83 0.62
N GLU A 93 -17.04 14.40 -0.60
CA GLU A 93 -18.26 14.86 -1.29
C GLU A 93 -19.55 14.51 -0.54
N SER A 94 -19.57 13.39 0.19
CA SER A 94 -20.74 12.94 0.95
C SER A 94 -20.99 13.77 2.23
N ARG A 95 -20.01 14.54 2.71
CA ARG A 95 -20.12 15.38 3.92
C ARG A 95 -20.59 16.81 3.62
N GLU A 96 -20.50 17.27 2.41
CA GLU A 96 -20.95 18.61 1.97
C GLU A 96 -22.32 18.57 1.28
N GLY A 97 -23.30 17.88 1.86
CA GLY A 97 -24.74 18.14 1.68
C GLY A 97 -25.32 18.25 0.26
N CYS A 98 -24.64 17.86 -0.80
CA CYS A 98 -25.19 17.84 -2.15
C CYS A 98 -25.83 16.49 -2.48
N LYS A 99 -27.13 16.39 -2.19
CA LYS A 99 -28.00 15.35 -2.74
C LYS A 99 -28.23 15.62 -4.24
N ASN A 100 -27.35 15.22 -5.09
CA ASN A 100 -27.64 15.02 -6.50
C ASN A 100 -27.56 13.52 -6.81
N GLN A 101 -28.70 12.88 -6.71
CA GLN A 101 -28.97 11.58 -7.31
C GLN A 101 -28.86 11.73 -8.83
N GLN A 102 -27.78 11.30 -9.42
CA GLN A 102 -27.74 10.95 -10.82
C GLN A 102 -27.24 9.51 -10.96
N ASN A 103 -28.07 8.70 -11.61
CA ASN A 103 -27.91 7.30 -11.93
C ASN A 103 -26.62 7.06 -12.77
N GLY A 104 -25.48 6.89 -12.10
CA GLY A 104 -24.25 6.37 -12.68
C GLY A 104 -23.87 5.12 -11.91
N ALA A 105 -23.46 4.06 -12.60
CA ALA A 105 -23.02 2.80 -12.01
C ALA A 105 -22.06 3.09 -10.85
N MET A 106 -22.47 2.76 -9.63
CA MET A 106 -21.72 3.01 -8.40
C MET A 106 -20.48 2.13 -8.42
N GLU A 107 -19.32 2.71 -8.77
CA GLU A 107 -18.04 2.03 -8.59
C GLU A 107 -17.85 1.73 -7.10
N SER A 108 -17.75 0.44 -6.80
CA SER A 108 -17.68 -0.05 -5.42
C SER A 108 -16.35 0.34 -4.78
N GLN A 109 -16.39 1.18 -3.77
CA GLN A 109 -15.23 1.61 -3.00
C GLN A 109 -15.01 0.67 -1.81
N CYS A 110 -13.75 0.34 -1.53
CA CYS A 110 -13.40 -0.45 -0.37
C CYS A 110 -13.58 0.35 0.93
N GLY A 111 -14.32 -0.22 1.89
CA GLY A 111 -14.56 0.44 3.19
C GLY A 111 -13.34 0.51 4.11
N ILE A 112 -12.18 -0.06 3.72
CA ILE A 112 -10.94 -0.02 4.51
C ILE A 112 -9.94 0.96 3.91
N CYS A 113 -9.59 0.81 2.62
CA CYS A 113 -8.56 1.66 2.00
C CYS A 113 -9.13 2.89 1.27
N HIS A 114 -10.44 2.99 1.14
CA HIS A 114 -11.17 4.04 0.43
C HIS A 114 -10.81 4.19 -1.06
N GLU A 115 -10.07 3.22 -1.59
CA GLU A 115 -9.77 3.08 -3.01
C GLU A 115 -10.87 2.28 -3.70
N LEU A 116 -10.87 2.29 -5.03
CA LEU A 116 -11.70 1.37 -5.80
C LEU A 116 -11.34 -0.07 -5.44
N ALA A 117 -12.34 -0.86 -5.08
CA ALA A 117 -12.10 -2.21 -4.58
C ALA A 117 -11.47 -3.11 -5.64
N GLU A 118 -10.31 -3.69 -5.30
CA GLU A 118 -9.61 -4.72 -6.07
C GLU A 118 -10.00 -6.10 -5.52
N ASP A 119 -10.23 -7.08 -6.41
CA ASP A 119 -10.75 -8.41 -6.03
C ASP A 119 -11.92 -8.29 -5.04
N VAL A 120 -13.00 -7.68 -5.53
CA VAL A 120 -14.14 -7.23 -4.72
C VAL A 120 -14.75 -8.35 -3.90
N VAL A 121 -14.82 -8.15 -2.59
CA VAL A 121 -15.59 -8.99 -1.66
C VAL A 121 -16.76 -8.18 -1.12
N VAL A 122 -17.97 -8.70 -1.31
CA VAL A 122 -19.20 -8.16 -0.71
C VAL A 122 -19.58 -9.05 0.46
N THR A 123 -19.66 -8.46 1.64
CA THR A 123 -20.02 -9.17 2.86
C THR A 123 -21.53 -9.47 2.92
N SER A 124 -21.96 -10.35 3.83
CA SER A 124 -23.37 -10.66 4.06
C SER A 124 -24.20 -9.45 4.55
N CYS A 125 -23.53 -8.40 5.02
CA CYS A 125 -24.13 -7.11 5.43
C CYS A 125 -23.99 -6.02 4.36
N ASP A 126 -23.74 -6.40 3.09
CA ASP A 126 -23.66 -5.54 1.90
C ASP A 126 -22.52 -4.48 1.91
N HIS A 127 -21.50 -4.65 2.75
CA HIS A 127 -20.30 -3.82 2.72
C HIS A 127 -19.28 -4.37 1.74
N VAL A 128 -18.59 -3.46 1.05
CA VAL A 128 -17.65 -3.78 -0.03
C VAL A 128 -16.20 -3.56 0.43
N PHE A 129 -15.33 -4.53 0.16
CA PHE A 129 -13.92 -4.46 0.51
C PHE A 129 -13.05 -5.07 -0.60
N CYS A 130 -11.78 -4.66 -0.66
CA CYS A 130 -10.76 -5.45 -1.34
C CYS A 130 -10.56 -6.77 -0.58
N LYS A 131 -10.38 -7.87 -1.27
CA LYS A 131 -10.06 -9.17 -0.64
C LYS A 131 -8.83 -9.07 0.25
N SER A 132 -7.76 -8.45 -0.26
CA SER A 132 -6.51 -8.23 0.47
C SER A 132 -6.70 -7.37 1.73
N CYS A 133 -7.44 -6.27 1.63
CA CYS A 133 -7.71 -5.40 2.78
C CYS A 133 -8.52 -6.13 3.87
N LEU A 134 -9.51 -6.93 3.47
CA LEU A 134 -10.33 -7.68 4.41
C LEU A 134 -9.53 -8.80 5.08
N MET A 135 -8.70 -9.54 4.32
CA MET A 135 -7.83 -10.57 4.87
C MET A 135 -6.81 -9.99 5.87
N GLU A 136 -6.20 -8.86 5.53
CA GLU A 136 -5.23 -8.19 6.38
C GLU A 136 -5.88 -7.63 7.65
N CYS A 137 -7.05 -7.01 7.53
CA CYS A 137 -7.84 -6.54 8.67
C CYS A 137 -8.21 -7.72 9.59
N SER A 138 -8.66 -8.84 9.03
CA SER A 138 -9.00 -10.05 9.79
C SER A 138 -7.78 -10.67 10.47
N ALA A 139 -6.63 -10.72 9.80
CA ALA A 139 -5.37 -11.21 10.36
C ALA A 139 -4.88 -10.31 11.52
N THR A 140 -5.06 -8.99 11.38
CA THR A 140 -4.64 -8.01 12.39
C THR A 140 -5.54 -8.04 13.63
N LEU A 141 -6.85 -8.24 13.45
CA LEU A 141 -7.84 -8.25 14.54
C LEU A 141 -7.97 -9.60 15.24
N GLY A 142 -7.63 -10.69 14.56
CA GLY A 142 -7.91 -12.05 15.04
C GLY A 142 -9.41 -12.40 15.10
N ASN A 143 -10.28 -11.53 14.61
CA ASN A 143 -11.73 -11.68 14.59
C ASN A 143 -12.26 -11.59 13.16
N VAL A 144 -13.21 -12.45 12.83
CA VAL A 144 -13.90 -12.46 11.53
C VAL A 144 -15.19 -11.65 11.64
N SER A 145 -15.07 -10.34 11.81
CA SER A 145 -16.21 -9.41 11.83
C SER A 145 -16.08 -8.34 10.74
N CYS A 146 -17.25 -7.86 10.27
CA CYS A 146 -17.27 -6.81 9.26
C CYS A 146 -16.66 -5.51 9.78
N PRO A 147 -15.62 -4.96 9.13
CA PRO A 147 -14.97 -3.73 9.58
C PRO A 147 -15.90 -2.51 9.66
N SER A 148 -16.95 -2.47 8.83
CA SER A 148 -17.86 -1.31 8.79
C SER A 148 -19.01 -1.36 9.80
N CYS A 149 -19.46 -2.56 10.20
CA CYS A 149 -20.64 -2.66 11.08
C CYS A 149 -20.49 -3.69 12.21
N SER A 150 -19.32 -4.28 12.38
CA SER A 150 -18.96 -5.26 13.41
C SER A 150 -19.82 -6.54 13.44
N LYS A 151 -20.65 -6.77 12.43
CA LYS A 151 -21.42 -8.02 12.32
C LYS A 151 -20.46 -9.17 11.99
N PRO A 152 -20.72 -10.41 12.51
CA PRO A 152 -19.90 -11.57 12.19
C PRO A 152 -19.86 -11.80 10.67
N LEU A 153 -18.67 -12.04 10.13
CA LEU A 153 -18.50 -12.38 8.73
C LEU A 153 -18.72 -13.88 8.54
N THR A 154 -19.68 -14.24 7.71
CA THR A 154 -19.95 -15.63 7.29
C THR A 154 -19.31 -15.94 5.95
N VAL A 155 -18.30 -15.18 5.52
CA VAL A 155 -17.64 -15.32 4.22
C VAL A 155 -16.43 -16.24 4.38
N ASP A 156 -16.40 -17.33 3.64
CA ASP A 156 -15.21 -18.16 3.46
C ASP A 156 -14.26 -17.43 2.49
N LEU A 157 -13.23 -16.80 3.04
CA LEU A 157 -12.23 -16.04 2.27
C LEU A 157 -11.26 -16.94 1.50
N THR A 158 -11.30 -18.26 1.74
CA THR A 158 -10.38 -19.23 1.12
C THR A 158 -10.89 -19.76 -0.21
N THR A 159 -12.20 -19.68 -0.48
CA THR A 159 -12.80 -20.18 -1.71
C THR A 159 -12.94 -19.11 -2.77
N GLU A 160 -12.44 -19.39 -3.99
CA GLU A 160 -12.54 -18.51 -5.17
C GLU A 160 -13.99 -18.30 -5.66
N ASN A 161 -14.99 -18.88 -5.04
CA ASN A 161 -16.36 -19.02 -5.55
C ASN A 161 -17.39 -18.00 -5.03
N SER A 162 -16.99 -16.95 -4.34
CA SER A 162 -17.94 -15.89 -3.91
C SER A 162 -18.21 -14.86 -5.01
N ARG A 163 -18.28 -15.29 -6.28
CA ARG A 163 -18.80 -14.47 -7.39
C ARG A 163 -20.33 -14.37 -7.30
N ARG A 164 -20.87 -13.61 -6.36
CA ARG A 164 -22.16 -12.98 -6.63
C ARG A 164 -21.94 -12.04 -7.80
N LYS A 165 -22.68 -12.27 -8.90
CA LYS A 165 -22.59 -11.57 -10.17
C LYS A 165 -22.58 -10.05 -9.92
N VAL A 166 -21.41 -9.43 -9.99
CA VAL A 166 -21.31 -7.98 -10.21
C VAL A 166 -22.02 -7.73 -11.55
N PRO A 167 -22.95 -6.79 -11.65
CA PRO A 167 -23.66 -6.52 -12.90
C PRO A 167 -22.67 -6.26 -14.02
N ALA A 168 -22.82 -6.96 -15.13
CA ALA A 168 -21.90 -6.97 -16.27
C ALA A 168 -21.87 -5.66 -17.10
N ASN A 169 -22.27 -4.53 -16.56
CA ASN A 169 -22.38 -3.24 -17.26
C ASN A 169 -21.23 -2.27 -16.99
N LEU A 170 -20.00 -2.77 -16.79
CA LEU A 170 -18.80 -1.93 -16.68
C LEU A 170 -18.00 -1.96 -17.99
N LYS A 171 -18.61 -1.53 -19.10
CA LYS A 171 -17.88 -1.20 -20.32
C LYS A 171 -17.57 0.30 -20.33
N GLY A 172 -16.27 0.64 -20.25
CA GLY A 172 -15.68 1.79 -20.92
C GLY A 172 -16.21 3.18 -20.55
N GLY A 173 -16.07 3.62 -19.30
CA GLY A 173 -16.24 5.02 -18.92
C GLY A 173 -14.89 5.70 -18.71
N LYS A 174 -14.71 6.86 -19.36
CA LYS A 174 -13.58 7.78 -19.25
C LYS A 174 -13.12 7.96 -17.81
N ARG A 175 -11.77 7.96 -17.60
CA ARG A 175 -10.98 8.42 -16.44
C ARG A 175 -11.81 8.83 -15.19
N SER A 176 -12.33 7.87 -14.43
CA SER A 176 -13.06 8.14 -13.18
C SER A 176 -12.14 8.12 -11.96
N GLY A 177 -10.81 8.10 -12.18
CA GLY A 177 -9.79 8.15 -11.14
C GLY A 177 -9.70 9.53 -10.46
N ILE A 178 -8.76 9.66 -9.52
CA ILE A 178 -8.50 10.91 -8.78
C ILE A 178 -8.22 12.08 -9.73
N LEU A 179 -7.52 11.84 -10.85
CA LEU A 179 -7.21 12.84 -11.87
C LEU A 179 -8.47 13.40 -12.55
N GLY A 180 -9.54 12.62 -12.67
CA GLY A 180 -10.81 13.08 -13.24
C GLY A 180 -11.61 13.99 -12.29
N ARG A 181 -11.28 13.99 -10.99
CA ARG A 181 -11.90 14.84 -9.96
C ARG A 181 -11.19 16.17 -9.76
N LEU A 182 -9.96 16.31 -10.27
CA LEU A 182 -9.27 17.58 -10.28
C LEU A 182 -9.94 18.52 -11.28
N GLN A 183 -10.35 19.69 -10.83
CA GLN A 183 -11.04 20.69 -11.65
C GLN A 183 -10.21 21.15 -12.84
N SER A 184 -8.89 21.20 -12.68
CA SER A 184 -7.93 21.50 -13.73
C SER A 184 -6.64 20.69 -13.53
N LEU A 185 -6.25 19.96 -14.56
CA LEU A 185 -4.94 19.26 -14.58
C LEU A 185 -3.76 20.22 -14.76
N ALA A 186 -4.03 21.47 -15.18
CA ALA A 186 -3.00 22.50 -15.29
C ALA A 186 -2.50 22.94 -13.89
N ASP A 187 -3.40 22.96 -12.90
CA ASP A 187 -3.11 23.37 -11.52
C ASP A 187 -2.60 22.22 -10.63
N PHE A 188 -2.27 21.08 -11.22
CA PHE A 188 -1.73 19.95 -10.47
C PHE A 188 -0.44 20.35 -9.76
N LYS A 189 -0.47 20.31 -8.42
CA LYS A 189 0.70 20.45 -7.56
C LYS A 189 1.24 19.07 -7.21
N THR A 190 2.54 18.91 -7.29
CA THR A 190 3.22 17.69 -6.83
C THR A 190 3.26 17.65 -5.31
N SER A 191 3.57 16.48 -4.73
CA SER A 191 3.89 16.36 -3.31
C SER A 191 5.39 16.19 -3.09
N THR A 192 5.84 16.49 -1.88
CA THR A 192 7.23 16.30 -1.45
C THR A 192 7.74 14.89 -1.80
N LYS A 193 6.93 13.86 -1.58
CA LYS A 193 7.28 12.47 -1.93
C LYS A 193 7.42 12.24 -3.44
N ILE A 194 6.53 12.81 -4.24
CA ILE A 194 6.61 12.69 -5.71
C ILE A 194 7.86 13.39 -6.23
N ASP A 195 8.20 14.55 -5.68
CA ASP A 195 9.39 15.30 -6.09
C ASP A 195 10.68 14.55 -5.71
N ALA A 196 10.75 14.00 -4.50
CA ALA A 196 11.86 13.17 -4.06
C ALA A 196 12.00 11.88 -4.92
N LEU A 197 10.89 11.25 -5.29
CA LEU A 197 10.90 10.10 -6.20
C LEU A 197 11.45 10.49 -7.58
N ARG A 198 11.01 11.61 -8.13
CA ARG A 198 11.50 12.08 -9.44
C ARG A 198 13.01 12.33 -9.43
N GLU A 199 13.52 12.90 -8.33
CA GLU A 199 14.96 13.12 -8.15
C GLU A 199 15.72 11.79 -8.12
N GLU A 200 15.26 10.81 -7.34
CA GLU A 200 15.88 9.48 -7.28
C GLU A 200 15.83 8.74 -8.64
N ILE A 201 14.73 8.87 -9.38
CA ILE A 201 14.64 8.29 -10.73
C ILE A 201 15.64 8.97 -11.69
N ARG A 202 15.81 10.28 -11.62
CA ARG A 202 16.82 10.99 -12.42
C ARG A 202 18.23 10.50 -12.07
N ASN A 203 18.56 10.45 -10.78
CA ASN A 203 19.83 9.93 -10.31
C ASN A 203 20.06 8.49 -10.79
N MET A 204 19.04 7.63 -10.75
CA MET A 204 19.12 6.27 -11.27
C MET A 204 19.49 6.25 -12.77
N ILE A 205 18.81 7.07 -13.58
CA ILE A 205 19.02 7.14 -15.03
C ILE A 205 20.38 7.72 -15.37
N GLU A 206 20.85 8.71 -14.62
CA GLU A 206 22.16 9.33 -14.81
C GLU A 206 23.30 8.38 -14.49
N HIS A 207 23.17 7.56 -13.43
CA HIS A 207 24.21 6.59 -13.05
C HIS A 207 24.24 5.35 -13.96
N ASP A 208 23.08 4.86 -14.36
CA ASP A 208 22.94 3.72 -15.27
C ASP A 208 21.80 3.97 -16.24
N GLY A 209 22.13 4.40 -17.45
CA GLY A 209 21.17 4.65 -18.52
C GLY A 209 20.35 3.42 -18.93
N SER A 210 20.69 2.22 -18.45
CA SER A 210 19.92 0.99 -18.68
C SER A 210 19.12 0.54 -17.44
N ALA A 211 19.21 1.27 -16.33
CA ALA A 211 18.51 0.92 -15.09
C ALA A 211 17.00 1.05 -15.25
N LYS A 212 16.29 0.11 -14.63
CA LYS A 212 14.84 0.11 -14.50
C LYS A 212 14.45 0.01 -13.03
N GLY A 213 13.40 0.72 -12.66
CA GLY A 213 12.90 0.77 -11.29
C GLY A 213 11.45 0.35 -11.16
N ILE A 214 11.10 -0.17 -10.00
CA ILE A 214 9.71 -0.47 -9.64
C ILE A 214 9.31 0.41 -8.48
N VAL A 215 8.18 1.08 -8.62
CA VAL A 215 7.57 1.92 -7.59
C VAL A 215 6.39 1.18 -6.99
N PHE A 216 6.43 0.96 -5.69
CA PHE A 216 5.36 0.34 -4.93
C PHE A 216 4.63 1.36 -4.07
N SER A 217 3.30 1.30 -4.10
CA SER A 217 2.43 1.98 -3.15
C SER A 217 1.23 1.09 -2.83
N GLN A 218 0.63 1.31 -1.68
CA GLN A 218 -0.63 0.65 -1.31
C GLN A 218 -1.85 1.36 -1.92
N PHE A 219 -1.68 2.64 -2.28
CA PHE A 219 -2.75 3.48 -2.81
C PHE A 219 -2.65 3.59 -4.32
N THR A 220 -3.61 2.98 -5.03
CA THR A 220 -3.67 3.04 -6.50
C THR A 220 -3.90 4.46 -6.99
N SER A 221 -4.70 5.25 -6.28
CA SER A 221 -4.88 6.67 -6.61
C SER A 221 -3.58 7.48 -6.46
N PHE A 222 -2.67 7.10 -5.56
CA PHE A 222 -1.35 7.72 -5.47
C PHE A 222 -0.47 7.33 -6.66
N LEU A 223 -0.53 6.07 -7.09
CA LEU A 223 0.15 5.64 -8.31
C LEU A 223 -0.34 6.41 -9.55
N ASP A 224 -1.64 6.72 -9.64
CA ASP A 224 -2.19 7.55 -10.72
C ASP A 224 -1.58 8.96 -10.72
N LEU A 225 -1.39 9.57 -9.52
CA LEU A 225 -0.75 10.89 -9.39
C LEU A 225 0.75 10.83 -9.74
N ILE A 226 1.44 9.77 -9.34
CA ILE A 226 2.85 9.53 -9.69
C ILE A 226 2.98 9.36 -11.21
N GLU A 227 2.14 8.51 -11.83
CA GLU A 227 2.15 8.31 -13.29
C GLU A 227 1.99 9.63 -14.03
N PHE A 228 1.01 10.43 -13.64
CA PHE A 228 0.78 11.74 -14.24
C PHE A 228 1.98 12.68 -14.09
N SER A 229 2.61 12.73 -12.91
CA SER A 229 3.79 13.56 -12.66
C SER A 229 5.01 13.11 -13.46
N LEU A 230 5.25 11.79 -13.57
CA LEU A 230 6.35 11.21 -14.35
C LEU A 230 6.18 11.48 -15.85
N GLN A 231 4.96 11.30 -16.37
CA GLN A 231 4.64 11.60 -17.78
C GLN A 231 4.87 13.07 -18.12
N ARG A 232 4.47 14.00 -17.23
CA ARG A 232 4.78 15.46 -17.40
C ARG A 232 6.27 15.75 -17.40
N SER A 233 7.06 14.93 -16.73
CA SER A 233 8.53 15.04 -16.68
C SER A 233 9.25 14.29 -17.80
N GLY A 234 8.50 13.72 -18.77
CA GLY A 234 9.05 12.96 -19.89
C GLY A 234 9.58 11.56 -19.52
N ILE A 235 9.29 11.06 -18.32
CA ILE A 235 9.71 9.74 -17.87
C ILE A 235 8.62 8.74 -18.25
N LYS A 236 8.96 7.79 -19.16
CA LYS A 236 8.05 6.75 -19.59
C LYS A 236 7.89 5.68 -18.50
N CYS A 237 6.67 5.44 -18.11
CA CYS A 237 6.30 4.45 -17.11
C CYS A 237 5.07 3.66 -17.54
N VAL A 238 4.87 2.50 -16.95
CA VAL A 238 3.65 1.68 -17.07
C VAL A 238 3.15 1.35 -15.69
N GLN A 239 1.82 1.29 -15.55
CA GLN A 239 1.17 0.95 -14.29
C GLN A 239 0.46 -0.40 -14.40
N LEU A 240 0.57 -1.21 -13.35
CA LEU A 240 -0.19 -2.43 -13.17
C LEU A 240 -1.19 -2.27 -12.05
N ASN A 241 -2.47 -2.42 -12.36
CA ASN A 241 -3.56 -2.32 -11.39
C ASN A 241 -4.47 -3.56 -11.42
N GLY A 242 -5.25 -3.74 -10.35
CA GLY A 242 -6.13 -4.89 -10.19
C GLY A 242 -7.28 -4.97 -11.21
N LYS A 243 -7.64 -3.85 -11.87
CA LYS A 243 -8.72 -3.77 -12.85
C LYS A 243 -8.33 -4.30 -14.24
N MET A 244 -7.05 -4.37 -14.53
CA MET A 244 -6.54 -4.86 -15.81
C MET A 244 -6.88 -6.33 -16.01
N ASN A 245 -7.33 -6.68 -17.21
CA ASN A 245 -7.47 -8.07 -17.60
C ASN A 245 -6.09 -8.72 -17.81
N MET A 246 -6.04 -10.06 -17.92
CA MET A 246 -4.77 -10.79 -18.04
C MET A 246 -3.96 -10.36 -19.29
N ALA A 247 -4.61 -10.05 -20.39
CA ALA A 247 -3.95 -9.60 -21.62
C ALA A 247 -3.36 -8.19 -21.46
N GLU A 248 -4.03 -7.30 -20.74
CA GLU A 248 -3.52 -5.96 -20.42
C GLU A 248 -2.34 -6.04 -19.46
N LYS A 249 -2.43 -6.88 -18.42
CA LYS A 249 -1.32 -7.14 -17.50
C LYS A 249 -0.10 -7.69 -18.25
N GLY A 250 -0.30 -8.66 -19.14
CA GLY A 250 0.77 -9.19 -19.98
C GLY A 250 1.44 -8.10 -20.81
N ARG A 251 0.66 -7.28 -21.53
CA ARG A 251 1.20 -6.16 -22.33
C ARG A 251 1.99 -5.15 -21.50
N ALA A 252 1.51 -4.79 -20.31
CA ALA A 252 2.23 -3.86 -19.42
C ALA A 252 3.58 -4.43 -18.98
N ILE A 253 3.62 -5.73 -18.65
CA ILE A 253 4.84 -6.43 -18.26
C ILE A 253 5.80 -6.52 -19.45
N ASP A 254 5.30 -6.92 -20.63
CA ASP A 254 6.10 -7.03 -21.85
C ASP A 254 6.68 -5.66 -22.27
N THR A 255 5.90 -4.59 -22.14
CA THR A 255 6.37 -3.22 -22.38
C THR A 255 7.50 -2.87 -21.39
N PHE A 256 7.33 -3.14 -20.10
CA PHE A 256 8.37 -2.85 -19.13
C PHE A 256 9.65 -3.66 -19.37
N ILE A 257 9.53 -4.93 -19.78
CA ILE A 257 10.69 -5.79 -20.01
C ILE A 257 11.44 -5.38 -21.28
N ASN A 258 10.71 -5.21 -22.40
CA ASN A 258 11.29 -5.14 -23.72
C ASN A 258 11.52 -3.70 -24.26
N ASP A 259 10.77 -2.72 -23.74
CA ASP A 259 10.94 -1.33 -24.16
C ASP A 259 12.08 -0.66 -23.37
N PRO A 260 13.19 -0.27 -24.03
CA PRO A 260 14.31 0.36 -23.35
C PRO A 260 13.97 1.75 -22.78
N ASP A 261 12.97 2.44 -23.34
CA ASP A 261 12.56 3.77 -22.87
C ASP A 261 11.63 3.69 -21.66
N CYS A 262 10.97 2.56 -21.45
CA CYS A 262 10.11 2.33 -20.29
C CYS A 262 10.98 2.03 -19.06
N ARG A 263 11.20 3.05 -18.24
CA ARG A 263 12.14 2.99 -17.10
C ARG A 263 11.48 2.58 -15.81
N ILE A 264 10.21 2.90 -15.62
CA ILE A 264 9.51 2.77 -14.35
C ILE A 264 8.27 1.88 -14.51
N PHE A 265 8.12 0.96 -13.56
CA PHE A 265 6.95 0.12 -13.40
C PHE A 265 6.24 0.48 -12.10
N LEU A 266 5.00 0.95 -12.20
CA LEU A 266 4.18 1.34 -11.06
C LEU A 266 3.26 0.18 -10.68
N MET A 267 3.26 -0.24 -9.43
CA MET A 267 2.39 -1.33 -9.02
C MET A 267 1.95 -1.23 -7.56
N SER A 268 0.74 -1.70 -7.29
CA SER A 268 0.25 -1.86 -5.94
C SER A 268 0.94 -3.03 -5.24
N LEU A 269 1.28 -2.86 -3.96
CA LEU A 269 1.78 -3.95 -3.11
C LEU A 269 0.83 -5.15 -3.10
N LYS A 270 -0.47 -4.91 -3.33
CA LYS A 270 -1.53 -5.92 -3.38
C LYS A 270 -1.55 -6.73 -4.68
N ALA A 271 -1.17 -6.11 -5.80
CA ALA A 271 -1.35 -6.69 -7.15
C ALA A 271 -0.21 -7.65 -7.57
N GLY A 272 0.86 -7.75 -6.81
CA GLY A 272 2.13 -8.31 -7.27
C GLY A 272 2.42 -9.78 -6.98
N VAL A 273 1.43 -10.66 -6.79
CA VAL A 273 1.64 -11.97 -6.15
C VAL A 273 2.56 -12.96 -6.92
N ALA A 274 2.77 -12.85 -8.23
CA ALA A 274 3.52 -13.89 -8.98
C ALA A 274 4.49 -13.38 -10.07
N LEU A 275 4.80 -12.07 -10.12
CA LEU A 275 5.58 -11.52 -11.21
C LEU A 275 7.09 -11.73 -11.02
N ASN A 276 7.78 -12.06 -12.11
CA ASN A 276 9.24 -12.07 -12.19
C ASN A 276 9.71 -10.79 -12.91
N LEU A 277 10.30 -9.86 -12.17
CA LEU A 277 10.70 -8.54 -12.67
C LEU A 277 12.21 -8.30 -12.49
N THR A 278 13.00 -9.34 -12.76
CA THR A 278 14.48 -9.31 -12.63
C THR A 278 15.19 -8.32 -13.55
N VAL A 279 14.49 -7.72 -14.50
CA VAL A 279 15.03 -6.63 -15.33
C VAL A 279 15.21 -5.33 -14.55
N ALA A 280 14.50 -5.16 -13.44
CA ALA A 280 14.65 -4.01 -12.56
C ALA A 280 15.80 -4.21 -11.58
N SER A 281 16.50 -3.11 -11.28
CA SER A 281 17.58 -3.07 -10.28
C SER A 281 17.25 -2.13 -9.10
N GLN A 282 16.18 -1.34 -9.21
CA GLN A 282 15.78 -0.40 -8.18
C GLN A 282 14.35 -0.65 -7.70
N VAL A 283 14.16 -0.55 -6.39
CA VAL A 283 12.86 -0.61 -5.72
C VAL A 283 12.61 0.69 -4.99
N PHE A 284 11.46 1.28 -5.22
CA PHE A 284 11.00 2.50 -4.56
C PHE A 284 9.75 2.19 -3.76
N LEU A 285 9.83 2.27 -2.44
CA LEU A 285 8.71 2.06 -1.53
C LEU A 285 8.19 3.42 -1.08
N MET A 286 6.98 3.78 -1.51
CA MET A 286 6.43 5.12 -1.29
C MET A 286 5.78 5.26 0.08
N ASP A 287 5.17 4.20 0.60
CA ASP A 287 4.44 4.20 1.85
C ASP A 287 4.83 2.99 2.71
N PRO A 288 5.35 3.19 3.94
CA PRO A 288 5.70 2.11 4.83
C PRO A 288 4.44 1.43 5.39
N TRP A 289 4.58 0.14 5.72
CA TRP A 289 3.52 -0.66 6.32
C TRP A 289 3.97 -1.22 7.66
N TRP A 290 3.08 -1.29 8.64
CA TRP A 290 3.44 -1.83 9.97
C TRP A 290 3.93 -3.28 9.97
N ASN A 291 3.61 -4.06 8.92
CA ASN A 291 4.14 -5.40 8.73
C ASN A 291 5.31 -5.39 7.75
N PRO A 292 6.56 -5.56 8.21
CA PRO A 292 7.74 -5.53 7.34
C PRO A 292 7.79 -6.66 6.31
N ALA A 293 7.06 -7.76 6.55
CA ALA A 293 7.01 -8.88 5.61
C ALA A 293 6.42 -8.50 4.24
N VAL A 294 5.50 -7.54 4.20
CA VAL A 294 4.89 -7.04 2.95
C VAL A 294 5.94 -6.34 2.09
N GLU A 295 6.80 -5.53 2.70
CA GLU A 295 7.89 -4.84 2.00
C GLU A 295 8.97 -5.82 1.53
N SER A 296 9.31 -6.81 2.37
CA SER A 296 10.24 -7.87 1.98
C SER A 296 9.72 -8.67 0.77
N GLN A 297 8.43 -8.97 0.72
CA GLN A 297 7.80 -9.61 -0.43
C GLN A 297 7.91 -8.76 -1.71
N ALA A 298 7.79 -7.44 -1.61
CA ALA A 298 7.98 -6.55 -2.75
C ALA A 298 9.41 -6.62 -3.29
N GLN A 299 10.41 -6.60 -2.41
CA GLN A 299 11.82 -6.74 -2.77
C GLN A 299 12.12 -8.11 -3.38
N ASP A 300 11.49 -9.18 -2.90
CA ASP A 300 11.65 -10.54 -3.41
C ASP A 300 11.14 -10.73 -4.85
N ARG A 301 10.38 -9.77 -5.40
CA ARG A 301 9.98 -9.75 -6.82
C ARG A 301 11.16 -9.54 -7.75
N ILE A 302 12.15 -8.78 -7.31
CA ILE A 302 13.34 -8.42 -8.08
C ILE A 302 14.50 -9.32 -7.69
N HIS A 303 14.63 -9.65 -6.42
CA HIS A 303 15.71 -10.49 -5.89
C HIS A 303 15.42 -11.98 -6.13
N ARG A 304 15.57 -12.41 -7.37
CA ARG A 304 15.36 -13.78 -7.81
C ARG A 304 16.55 -14.33 -8.60
N ILE A 305 16.54 -15.64 -8.83
CA ILE A 305 17.48 -16.29 -9.76
C ILE A 305 17.36 -15.63 -11.13
N GLY A 306 18.51 -15.20 -11.70
CA GLY A 306 18.58 -14.45 -12.95
C GLY A 306 18.83 -12.95 -12.78
N GLN A 307 18.82 -12.41 -11.56
CA GLN A 307 19.23 -11.04 -11.30
C GLN A 307 20.75 -10.90 -11.36
N VAL A 308 21.22 -10.07 -12.28
CA VAL A 308 22.66 -9.83 -12.50
C VAL A 308 23.13 -8.46 -12.01
N LYS A 309 22.19 -7.52 -11.76
CA LYS A 309 22.48 -6.18 -11.25
C LYS A 309 22.34 -6.14 -9.73
N LEU A 310 23.13 -5.27 -9.07
CA LEU A 310 22.94 -4.95 -7.66
C LEU A 310 21.55 -4.30 -7.49
N ILE A 311 20.79 -4.82 -6.53
CA ILE A 311 19.46 -4.30 -6.21
C ILE A 311 19.63 -3.21 -5.15
N ARG A 312 19.06 -2.04 -5.44
CA ARG A 312 18.94 -0.95 -4.50
C ARG A 312 17.46 -0.77 -4.12
N SER A 313 17.18 -0.72 -2.83
CA SER A 313 15.83 -0.43 -2.32
C SER A 313 15.85 0.90 -1.57
N THR A 314 15.00 1.83 -1.99
CA THR A 314 14.84 3.15 -1.36
C THR A 314 13.43 3.26 -0.81
N ARG A 315 13.32 3.65 0.46
CA ARG A 315 12.05 3.90 1.14
C ARG A 315 11.88 5.40 1.38
N PHE A 316 10.73 5.95 0.98
CA PHE A 316 10.40 7.36 1.19
C PHE A 316 9.56 7.52 2.45
N VAL A 317 10.04 8.35 3.36
CA VAL A 317 9.40 8.59 4.66
C VAL A 317 9.45 10.08 4.96
N ILE A 318 8.35 10.63 5.41
CA ILE A 318 8.29 12.01 5.86
C ILE A 318 8.55 12.05 7.37
N LYS A 319 9.51 12.89 7.75
CA LYS A 319 9.89 13.12 9.15
C LYS A 319 8.74 13.74 9.95
N ASP A 320 8.70 13.45 11.24
CA ASP A 320 7.71 13.97 12.20
C ASP A 320 6.25 13.61 11.82
N THR A 321 6.04 12.45 11.18
CA THR A 321 4.72 11.96 10.79
C THR A 321 4.44 10.54 11.31
N VAL A 322 3.21 10.07 11.06
CA VAL A 322 2.82 8.69 11.37
C VAL A 322 3.72 7.64 10.71
N GLU A 323 4.37 7.97 9.59
CA GLU A 323 5.25 7.03 8.89
C GLU A 323 6.51 6.73 9.66
N GLU A 324 7.12 7.72 10.29
CA GLU A 324 8.28 7.52 11.16
C GLU A 324 7.94 6.62 12.34
N ARG A 325 6.76 6.78 12.92
CA ARG A 325 6.26 5.90 13.99
C ARG A 325 5.99 4.49 13.50
N ILE A 326 5.49 4.34 12.27
CA ILE A 326 5.32 3.02 11.64
C ILE A 326 6.69 2.32 11.50
N LEU A 327 7.74 3.03 11.11
CA LEU A 327 9.08 2.45 11.03
C LEU A 327 9.61 2.01 12.41
N GLN A 328 9.47 2.86 13.42
CA GLN A 328 9.85 2.50 14.79
C GLN A 328 9.08 1.28 15.29
N LEU A 329 7.80 1.17 14.93
CA LEU A 329 6.99 0.00 15.24
C LEU A 329 7.47 -1.26 14.51
N GLN A 330 7.85 -1.14 13.21
CA GLN A 330 8.46 -2.23 12.45
C GLN A 330 9.74 -2.74 13.13
N GLU A 331 10.63 -1.84 13.49
CA GLU A 331 11.90 -2.17 14.18
C GLU A 331 11.65 -2.89 15.49
N LYS A 332 10.73 -2.37 16.31
CA LYS A 332 10.34 -3.00 17.59
C LYS A 332 9.81 -4.42 17.37
N LYS A 333 8.94 -4.62 16.39
CA LYS A 333 8.38 -5.94 16.07
C LYS A 333 9.44 -6.89 15.53
N GLN A 334 10.36 -6.40 14.69
CA GLN A 334 11.45 -7.20 14.16
C GLN A 334 12.39 -7.67 15.27
N LEU A 335 12.73 -6.80 16.22
CA LEU A 335 13.57 -7.15 17.39
C LEU A 335 12.92 -8.24 18.24
N VAL A 336 11.60 -8.15 18.48
CA VAL A 336 10.86 -9.18 19.20
C VAL A 336 10.88 -10.50 18.44
N PHE A 337 10.66 -10.47 17.14
CA PHE A 337 10.68 -11.67 16.29
C PHE A 337 12.07 -12.33 16.24
N ASP A 338 13.13 -11.54 16.14
CA ASP A 338 14.52 -12.05 16.11
C ASP A 338 14.97 -12.59 17.48
N GLY A 339 14.40 -12.05 18.58
CA GLY A 339 14.71 -12.46 19.95
C GLY A 339 13.89 -13.65 20.46
N THR A 340 12.79 -13.99 19.82
CA THR A 340 11.90 -15.08 20.23
C THR A 340 11.99 -16.26 19.27
N VAL A 341 12.51 -17.38 19.75
CA VAL A 341 12.60 -18.64 19.00
C VAL A 341 11.21 -19.26 18.93
N GLY A 342 10.41 -18.89 17.91
CA GLY A 342 9.17 -19.61 17.63
C GLY A 342 7.90 -18.80 17.39
N ASP A 343 7.95 -17.47 17.40
CA ASP A 343 6.75 -16.68 17.09
C ASP A 343 6.35 -16.82 15.61
N SER A 344 5.06 -16.98 15.40
CA SER A 344 4.50 -17.14 14.06
C SER A 344 4.56 -15.81 13.29
N PRO A 345 4.71 -15.83 11.96
CA PRO A 345 4.59 -14.62 11.12
C PRO A 345 3.26 -13.87 11.31
N GLU A 346 2.25 -14.54 11.82
CA GLU A 346 0.94 -13.98 12.15
C GLU A 346 1.02 -13.00 13.34
N ALA A 347 1.94 -13.21 14.29
CA ALA A 347 2.14 -12.29 15.41
C ALA A 347 2.70 -10.94 14.94
N MET A 348 3.52 -10.90 13.89
CA MET A 348 4.04 -9.67 13.31
C MET A 348 2.96 -8.83 12.60
N SER A 349 1.92 -9.46 12.08
CA SER A 349 0.85 -8.76 11.37
C SER A 349 -0.14 -8.06 12.31
N LYS A 350 -0.26 -8.51 13.57
CA LYS A 350 -1.21 -7.96 14.52
C LYS A 350 -0.75 -6.63 15.10
N LEU A 351 -1.68 -5.67 15.20
CA LEU A 351 -1.51 -4.43 15.95
C LEU A 351 -2.18 -4.58 17.32
N THR A 352 -1.42 -4.37 18.35
CA THR A 352 -1.93 -4.37 19.72
C THR A 352 -2.51 -2.99 20.08
N GLU A 353 -3.26 -2.92 21.18
CA GLU A 353 -3.75 -1.65 21.72
C GLU A 353 -2.58 -0.70 22.04
N ALA A 354 -1.46 -1.24 22.53
CA ALA A 354 -0.26 -0.47 22.82
C ALA A 354 0.38 0.09 21.54
N ASP A 355 0.37 -0.69 20.44
CA ASP A 355 0.88 -0.24 19.14
C ASP A 355 0.01 0.90 18.58
N LEU A 356 -1.31 0.81 18.73
CA LEU A 356 -2.23 1.86 18.30
C LEU A 356 -2.03 3.14 19.12
N LYS A 357 -1.93 3.02 20.44
CA LYS A 357 -1.62 4.17 21.30
C LYS A 357 -0.30 4.83 20.89
N PHE A 358 0.73 4.04 20.59
CA PHE A 358 2.01 4.55 20.11
C PHE A 358 1.90 5.33 18.79
N LEU A 359 1.07 4.86 17.85
CA LEU A 359 0.89 5.54 16.56
C LEU A 359 0.17 6.89 16.66
N PHE A 360 -0.67 7.10 17.69
CA PHE A 360 -1.42 8.34 17.94
C PHE A 360 -0.87 9.20 19.08
N GLN A 361 0.19 8.76 19.78
CA GLN A 361 0.84 9.59 20.82
C GLN A 361 1.69 10.69 20.18
N ASN A 362 1.68 11.89 20.79
CA ASN A 362 2.61 12.99 20.47
C ASN A 362 3.99 12.74 21.07
#